data_80cea1de4202ffcd6a6ea442ef44aa65
#
_entry.id   80cea1de4202ffcd6a6ea442ef44aa65
#
_cell.length_a   1.000
_cell.length_b   1.000
_cell.length_c   1.000
_cell.angle_alpha   90.00
_cell.angle_beta   90.00
_cell.angle_gamma   90.00
#
_symmetry.space_group_name_H-M   'P 1'
#
loop_
_entity.id
_entity.type
_entity.pdbx_description
1 polymer ?
#
loop_
_entity_poly.entity_id
_entity_poly.type
_entity_poly.pdbx_seq_one_letter_code
_entity_poly.pdbx_strand_id
1 'polypeptide(L)' 'MKIKLKRDTRCAHDEYEMTMYPRKGFTPKPILPAGTVLKVDKEWKNLYGIYYRCGNYDIPAGAAVVMA' A
#
# COMPACT_ATOMS: atom_id res chain seq x y z
N MET A 1 7.84 -8.47 -10.45
CA MET A 1 8.49 -7.25 -9.94
C MET A 1 8.43 -7.24 -8.44
N LYS A 2 9.48 -6.83 -7.78
CA LYS A 2 9.51 -6.67 -6.33
C LYS A 2 9.81 -5.22 -5.99
N ILE A 3 9.28 -4.77 -4.85
CA ILE A 3 9.56 -3.45 -4.32
C ILE A 3 10.05 -3.56 -2.88
N LYS A 4 10.79 -2.54 -2.46
CA LYS A 4 11.28 -2.43 -1.08
C LYS A 4 10.81 -1.10 -0.52
N LEU A 5 10.20 -1.10 0.65
CA LEU A 5 9.68 0.10 1.27
C LEU A 5 10.83 0.99 1.77
N LYS A 6 10.76 2.29 1.44
CA LYS A 6 11.73 3.29 1.88
C LYS A 6 11.49 3.74 3.32
N ARG A 7 10.24 3.61 3.78
CA ARG A 7 9.81 4.10 5.08
C ARG A 7 8.66 3.24 5.58
N ASP A 8 8.31 3.39 6.85
CA ASP A 8 7.11 2.77 7.40
C ASP A 8 5.90 3.26 6.60
N THR A 9 5.10 2.34 6.10
CA THR A 9 4.06 2.66 5.11
C THR A 9 2.71 2.11 5.53
N ARG A 10 1.70 3.01 5.54
CA ARG A 10 0.31 2.63 5.71
C ARG A 10 -0.30 2.35 4.33
N CYS A 11 -1.15 1.33 4.26
CA CYS A 11 -1.79 0.96 3.00
C CYS A 11 -2.91 1.94 2.65
N ALA A 12 -2.82 2.55 1.47
CA ALA A 12 -3.77 3.59 1.05
C ALA A 12 -5.21 3.09 0.92
N HIS A 13 -5.36 1.84 0.56
CA HIS A 13 -6.67 1.22 0.41
C HIS A 13 -7.51 1.32 1.69
N ASP A 14 -6.89 1.09 2.82
CA ASP A 14 -7.60 1.13 4.09
C ASP A 14 -8.04 2.54 4.47
N GLU A 15 -7.25 3.53 4.15
CA GLU A 15 -7.63 4.93 4.41
C GLU A 15 -8.87 5.31 3.64
N TYR A 16 -8.96 4.89 2.38
CA TYR A 16 -10.14 5.15 1.57
C TYR A 16 -11.37 4.47 2.15
N GLU A 17 -11.25 3.20 2.49
CA GLU A 17 -12.37 2.45 3.06
C GLU A 17 -12.86 3.04 4.38
N MET A 18 -11.94 3.46 5.24
CA MET A 18 -12.31 4.09 6.51
C MET A 18 -13.07 5.39 6.31
N THR A 19 -12.66 6.19 5.31
CA THR A 19 -13.27 7.48 5.05
C THR A 19 -14.63 7.36 4.42
N MET A 20 -14.77 6.49 3.42
CA MET A 20 -15.99 6.38 2.62
C MET A 20 -17.02 5.43 3.22
N TYR A 21 -16.57 4.39 3.90
CA TYR A 21 -17.44 3.34 4.43
C TYR A 21 -17.03 2.95 5.84
N PRO A 22 -17.14 3.89 6.81
CA PRO A 22 -16.79 3.56 8.20
C PRO A 22 -17.65 2.40 8.67
N ARG A 23 -17.00 1.35 9.16
CA ARG A 23 -17.69 0.15 9.64
C ARG A 23 -17.44 -0.07 11.11
N LYS A 24 -18.48 -0.52 11.78
CA LYS A 24 -18.34 -0.98 13.16
C LYS A 24 -17.41 -2.20 13.15
N GLY A 25 -16.41 -2.20 14.00
CA GLY A 25 -15.45 -3.29 14.07
C GLY A 25 -14.34 -3.25 13.02
N PHE A 26 -14.22 -2.13 12.30
CA PHE A 26 -13.12 -1.97 11.35
C PHE A 26 -11.78 -2.07 12.06
N THR A 27 -10.87 -2.89 11.50
CA THR A 27 -9.50 -3.02 12.00
C THR A 27 -8.57 -2.48 10.93
N PRO A 28 -7.85 -1.38 11.19
CA PRO A 28 -6.88 -0.86 10.22
C PRO A 28 -5.81 -1.90 9.94
N LYS A 29 -5.33 -1.96 8.69
CA LYS A 29 -4.20 -2.81 8.38
C LYS A 29 -2.94 -2.28 9.06
N PRO A 30 -2.00 -3.17 9.40
CA PRO A 30 -0.79 -2.74 10.07
C PRO A 30 0.06 -1.85 9.17
N ILE A 31 0.84 -0.97 9.80
CA ILE A 31 1.86 -0.21 9.10
C ILE A 31 3.00 -1.18 8.79
N LEU A 32 3.40 -1.26 7.52
CA LEU A 32 4.53 -2.10 7.12
C LEU A 32 5.83 -1.34 7.35
N PRO A 33 6.82 -1.96 8.00
CA PRO A 33 8.06 -1.25 8.33
C PRO A 33 8.93 -0.98 7.10
N ALA A 34 9.74 0.05 7.20
CA ALA A 34 10.77 0.34 6.20
C ALA A 34 11.65 -0.89 5.97
N GLY A 35 12.05 -1.12 4.73
CA GLY A 35 12.86 -2.28 4.37
C GLY A 35 12.07 -3.54 4.02
N THR A 36 10.75 -3.52 4.21
CA THR A 36 9.92 -4.66 3.82
C THR A 36 9.97 -4.86 2.30
N VAL A 37 10.20 -6.09 1.87
CA VAL A 37 10.23 -6.47 0.45
C VAL A 37 8.91 -7.14 0.11
N LEU A 38 8.27 -6.67 -0.95
CA LEU A 38 6.96 -7.16 -1.38
C LEU A 38 6.99 -7.53 -2.86
N LYS A 39 6.26 -8.59 -3.20
CA LYS A 39 6.05 -8.97 -4.60
C LYS A 39 4.86 -8.19 -5.14
N VAL A 40 5.05 -7.52 -6.27
CA VAL A 40 4.00 -6.72 -6.91
C VAL A 40 3.19 -7.61 -7.85
N ASP A 41 1.89 -7.66 -7.61
CA ASP A 41 0.96 -8.38 -8.48
C ASP A 41 0.47 -7.50 -9.62
N LYS A 42 0.31 -6.20 -9.34
CA LYS A 42 -0.29 -5.28 -10.29
C LYS A 42 0.11 -3.84 -9.95
N GLU A 43 0.33 -3.03 -10.97
CA GLU A 43 0.47 -1.59 -10.84
C GLU A 43 -0.83 -0.93 -11.29
N TRP A 44 -1.32 0.05 -10.53
CA TRP A 44 -2.52 0.77 -10.91
C TRP A 44 -2.42 2.24 -10.54
N LYS A 45 -3.27 3.05 -11.15
CA LYS A 45 -3.21 4.50 -11.04
C LYS A 45 -4.60 5.06 -10.77
N ASN A 46 -4.65 6.10 -9.91
CA ASN A 46 -5.87 6.86 -9.68
C ASN A 46 -5.56 8.36 -9.65
N LEU A 47 -6.49 9.17 -9.14
CA LEU A 47 -6.31 10.62 -9.06
C LEU A 47 -5.18 11.06 -8.14
N TYR A 48 -4.78 10.20 -7.22
CA TYR A 48 -3.73 10.50 -6.23
C TYR A 48 -2.36 9.99 -6.63
N GLY A 49 -2.27 9.21 -7.70
CA GLY A 49 -1.00 8.73 -8.20
C GLY A 49 -0.96 7.24 -8.51
N ILE A 50 0.24 6.67 -8.48
CA ILE A 50 0.49 5.28 -8.84
C ILE A 50 0.63 4.46 -7.56
N TYR A 51 0.04 3.26 -7.59
CA TYR A 51 0.08 2.31 -6.48
C TYR A 51 0.50 0.93 -6.99
N TYR A 52 1.13 0.16 -6.10
CA TYR A 52 1.47 -1.23 -6.36
C TYR A 52 0.58 -2.13 -5.51
N ARG A 53 -0.16 -3.02 -6.16
CA ARG A 53 -0.94 -4.03 -5.45
C ARG A 53 -0.02 -5.19 -5.08
N CYS A 54 0.12 -5.45 -3.79
CA CYS A 54 0.96 -6.52 -3.24
C CYS A 54 0.10 -7.38 -2.33
N GLY A 55 -0.52 -8.41 -2.89
CA GLY A 55 -1.47 -9.22 -2.15
C GLY A 55 -2.69 -8.39 -1.70
N ASN A 56 -2.85 -8.22 -0.41
CA ASN A 56 -3.94 -7.44 0.17
C ASN A 56 -3.57 -5.97 0.43
N TYR A 57 -2.38 -5.55 0.03
CA TYR A 57 -1.90 -4.21 0.31
C TYR A 57 -1.79 -3.37 -0.95
N ASP A 58 -2.16 -2.10 -0.85
CA ASP A 58 -1.94 -1.11 -1.89
C ASP A 58 -0.88 -0.13 -1.40
N ILE A 59 0.28 -0.14 -2.03
CA ILE A 59 1.45 0.62 -1.60
C ILE A 59 1.63 1.82 -2.53
N PRO A 60 1.65 3.06 -2.00
CA PRO A 60 1.96 4.22 -2.83
C PRO A 60 3.34 4.09 -3.46
N ALA A 61 3.45 4.33 -4.76
CA ALA A 61 4.71 4.17 -5.46
C ALA A 61 5.83 5.04 -4.88
N GLY A 62 5.49 6.22 -4.37
CA GLY A 62 6.46 7.11 -3.74
C GLY A 62 7.07 6.58 -2.44
N ALA A 63 6.46 5.57 -1.84
CA ALA A 63 6.96 4.96 -0.60
C ALA A 63 7.88 3.77 -0.84
N ALA A 64 8.12 3.41 -2.09
CA ALA A 64 8.84 2.19 -2.44
C ALA A 64 9.88 2.41 -3.53
N VAL A 65 10.87 1.51 -3.55
CA VAL A 65 11.88 1.44 -4.61
C VAL A 65 11.67 0.13 -5.35
N VAL A 66 11.65 0.19 -6.68
CA VAL A 66 11.56 -1.02 -7.50
C VAL A 66 12.90 -1.75 -7.43
N MET A 67 12.83 -3.03 -7.12
CA MET A 67 14.01 -3.91 -7.07
C MET A 67 14.19 -4.59 -8.42
N ALA A 68 15.43 -4.64 -8.83
CA ALA A 68 15.78 -5.37 -10.05
C ALA A 68 15.61 -6.88 -9.86
#